data_2070048202b83daa6fd7e7e82845fccb
#
_entry.id   2070048202b83daa6fd7e7e82845fccb
#
_cell.length_a   1.000
_cell.length_b   1.000
_cell.length_c   1.000
_cell.angle_alpha   90.00
_cell.angle_beta   90.00
_cell.angle_gamma   90.00
#
_symmetry.space_group_name_H-M   'P 1'
#
loop_
_entity.id
_entity.type
_entity.pdbx_description
1 polymer ?
#
loop_
_entity_poly.entity_id
_entity_poly.type
_entity_poly.pdbx_seq_one_letter_code
_entity_poly.pdbx_strand_id
1 'polypeptide(L)'
;VKADAYGHGAIAVSRTLEELGADYLAVSSLDEARELRANGIALPILLLGHTPTDQVPQLIANDITQTVSCEKKAEEYEAAAAKIGKKLRVHIKVDTGMSRLGFICAPPHLESGTDAILRACRLPHLDVEGIFTHFAVSDDNSPESKAYTDAQFRLFCAVIDRVEANGFHFRIRHCANTGAVANYPETYLDMVRPGLLLYGYGDDAARLGLRPVMCEKSVINTIKIYDPGTFISYGRQFETTARTRIGVLPIGYADGFFRC
;
A
#
# COMPACT_ATOMS: atom_id res chain seq x y z
N VAL A 1 4.50 2.21 5.26
CA VAL A 1 4.99 3.58 5.63
C VAL A 1 5.18 4.48 4.41
N LYS A 2 4.66 4.09 3.24
CA LYS A 2 4.63 4.89 2.01
C LYS A 2 3.97 6.26 2.22
N ALA A 3 4.27 7.24 1.35
CA ALA A 3 3.72 8.59 1.39
C ALA A 3 3.89 9.24 2.79
N ASP A 4 5.15 9.24 3.26
CA ASP A 4 5.54 9.75 4.58
C ASP A 4 4.69 9.16 5.73
N ALA A 5 4.47 7.83 5.70
CA ALA A 5 3.57 7.12 6.62
C ALA A 5 2.16 7.74 6.65
N TYR A 6 1.61 8.00 5.45
CA TYR A 6 0.33 8.70 5.27
C TYR A 6 0.32 10.09 5.96
N GLY A 7 1.45 10.80 5.92
CA GLY A 7 1.62 12.11 6.55
C GLY A 7 1.93 12.10 8.05
N HIS A 8 2.17 10.91 8.63
CA HIS A 8 2.49 10.77 10.07
C HIS A 8 3.99 10.86 10.38
N GLY A 9 4.85 10.98 9.35
CA GLY A 9 6.29 10.98 9.51
C GLY A 9 6.91 9.59 9.40
N ALA A 10 7.37 9.21 8.19
CA ALA A 10 7.84 7.86 7.89
C ALA A 10 8.98 7.39 8.80
N ILE A 11 9.92 8.26 9.15
CA ILE A 11 11.06 7.91 9.98
C ILE A 11 10.62 7.56 11.40
N ALA A 12 9.79 8.41 12.04
CA ALA A 12 9.32 8.19 13.41
C ALA A 12 8.47 6.92 13.50
N VAL A 13 7.52 6.74 12.57
CA VAL A 13 6.68 5.55 12.50
C VAL A 13 7.52 4.30 12.26
N SER A 14 8.49 4.33 11.36
CA SER A 14 9.35 3.17 11.07
C SER A 14 10.19 2.74 12.27
N ARG A 15 10.75 3.69 13.03
CA ARG A 15 11.46 3.38 14.28
C ARG A 15 10.56 2.71 15.32
N THR A 16 9.36 3.25 15.52
CA THR A 16 8.38 2.66 16.43
C THR A 16 7.99 1.24 15.99
N LEU A 17 7.77 1.02 14.69
CA LEU A 17 7.44 -0.30 14.17
C LEU A 17 8.62 -1.28 14.34
N GLU A 18 9.85 -0.83 14.13
CA GLU A 18 11.05 -1.64 14.36
C GLU A 18 11.20 -2.04 15.85
N GLU A 19 10.98 -1.10 16.76
CA GLU A 19 10.97 -1.35 18.22
C GLU A 19 9.85 -2.30 18.66
N LEU A 20 8.69 -2.27 17.98
CA LEU A 20 7.55 -3.14 18.22
C LEU A 20 7.69 -4.52 17.56
N GLY A 21 8.78 -4.77 16.82
CA GLY A 21 9.06 -6.05 16.19
C GLY A 21 8.30 -6.31 14.89
N ALA A 22 8.02 -5.27 14.10
CA ALA A 22 7.55 -5.48 12.73
C ALA A 22 8.64 -6.18 11.91
N ASP A 23 8.23 -7.06 10.99
CA ASP A 23 9.16 -7.86 10.18
C ASP A 23 9.57 -7.16 8.88
N TYR A 24 8.70 -6.29 8.36
CA TYR A 24 8.86 -5.70 7.02
C TYR A 24 8.23 -4.31 6.95
N LEU A 25 8.83 -3.41 6.18
CA LEU A 25 8.22 -2.13 5.81
C LEU A 25 7.89 -2.12 4.31
N ALA A 26 6.88 -1.33 3.93
CA ALA A 26 6.56 -1.16 2.52
C ALA A 26 6.46 0.32 2.15
N VAL A 27 7.10 0.68 1.03
CA VAL A 27 7.17 2.05 0.47
C VAL A 27 6.71 2.07 -0.98
N SER A 28 6.51 3.26 -1.55
CA SER A 28 6.06 3.41 -2.95
C SER A 28 7.20 3.70 -3.92
N SER A 29 8.31 4.29 -3.45
CA SER A 29 9.42 4.73 -4.30
C SER A 29 10.77 4.39 -3.69
N LEU A 30 11.82 4.43 -4.53
CA LEU A 30 13.21 4.24 -4.08
C LEU A 30 13.65 5.39 -3.17
N ASP A 31 13.19 6.61 -3.40
CA ASP A 31 13.57 7.76 -2.58
C ASP A 31 13.04 7.61 -1.16
N GLU A 32 11.78 7.16 -0.98
CA GLU A 32 11.25 6.83 0.36
C GLU A 32 12.09 5.74 1.04
N ALA A 33 12.47 4.68 0.30
CA ALA A 33 13.32 3.62 0.86
C ALA A 33 14.70 4.12 1.28
N ARG A 34 15.32 4.96 0.45
CA ARG A 34 16.64 5.56 0.74
C ARG A 34 16.59 6.50 1.93
N GLU A 35 15.53 7.27 2.08
CA GLU A 35 15.33 8.14 3.24
C GLU A 35 15.28 7.30 4.54
N LEU A 36 14.54 6.20 4.56
CA LEU A 36 14.52 5.30 5.70
C LEU A 36 15.91 4.72 6.00
N ARG A 37 16.65 4.25 4.99
CA ARG A 37 18.02 3.72 5.15
C ARG A 37 18.99 4.78 5.65
N ALA A 38 18.92 6.01 5.11
CA ALA A 38 19.77 7.13 5.56
C ALA A 38 19.52 7.52 7.02
N ASN A 39 18.32 7.21 7.55
CA ASN A 39 17.97 7.41 8.97
C ASN A 39 18.13 6.17 9.84
N GLY A 40 18.85 5.16 9.37
CA GLY A 40 19.27 4.00 10.16
C GLY A 40 18.22 2.90 10.33
N ILE A 41 17.12 2.93 9.59
CA ILE A 41 16.12 1.84 9.62
C ILE A 41 16.71 0.59 8.98
N ALA A 42 16.78 -0.50 9.76
CA ALA A 42 17.40 -1.77 9.37
C ALA A 42 16.39 -2.80 8.83
N LEU A 43 15.11 -2.68 9.15
CA LEU A 43 14.07 -3.61 8.69
C LEU A 43 14.10 -3.81 7.18
N PRO A 44 13.78 -5.01 6.68
CA PRO A 44 13.53 -5.24 5.25
C PRO A 44 12.52 -4.25 4.69
N ILE A 45 12.76 -3.74 3.48
CA ILE A 45 11.87 -2.77 2.82
C ILE A 45 11.42 -3.31 1.48
N LEU A 46 10.10 -3.45 1.28
CA LEU A 46 9.48 -3.78 0.02
C LEU A 46 9.03 -2.51 -0.71
N LEU A 47 9.55 -2.29 -1.91
CA LEU A 47 9.10 -1.25 -2.80
C LEU A 47 7.92 -1.77 -3.63
N LEU A 48 6.73 -1.21 -3.39
CA LEU A 48 5.46 -1.63 -4.00
C LEU A 48 5.28 -1.12 -5.44
N GLY A 49 5.98 -0.06 -5.79
CA GLY A 49 5.90 0.60 -7.08
C GLY A 49 6.93 0.07 -8.10
N HIS A 50 7.04 0.81 -9.19
CA HIS A 50 8.03 0.58 -10.22
C HIS A 50 9.30 1.40 -9.96
N THR A 51 10.46 0.80 -10.22
CA THR A 51 11.76 1.49 -10.24
C THR A 51 12.34 1.47 -11.66
N PRO A 52 12.86 2.60 -12.17
CA PRO A 52 13.62 2.62 -13.41
C PRO A 52 14.83 1.68 -13.37
N THR A 53 15.12 1.05 -14.50
CA THR A 53 16.13 -0.02 -14.58
C THR A 53 17.55 0.45 -14.26
N ASP A 54 17.87 1.71 -14.56
CA ASP A 54 19.14 2.35 -14.23
C ASP A 54 19.35 2.56 -12.72
N GLN A 55 18.29 2.45 -11.92
CA GLN A 55 18.35 2.55 -10.45
C GLN A 55 18.47 1.18 -9.75
N VAL A 56 18.50 0.07 -10.48
CA VAL A 56 18.72 -1.28 -9.90
C VAL A 56 19.98 -1.36 -9.04
N PRO A 57 21.13 -0.75 -9.44
CA PRO A 57 22.31 -0.69 -8.57
C PRO A 57 22.02 -0.10 -7.17
N GLN A 58 21.14 0.90 -7.11
CA GLN A 58 20.77 1.56 -5.85
C GLN A 58 19.83 0.69 -5.00
N LEU A 59 18.91 -0.07 -5.63
CA LEU A 59 18.09 -1.07 -4.93
C LEU A 59 18.98 -2.09 -4.23
N ILE A 60 19.95 -2.64 -4.96
CA ILE A 60 20.88 -3.66 -4.43
C ILE A 60 21.79 -3.07 -3.33
N ALA A 61 22.33 -1.86 -3.54
CA ALA A 61 23.22 -1.22 -2.60
C ALA A 61 22.55 -0.86 -1.27
N ASN A 62 21.26 -0.57 -1.28
CA ASN A 62 20.47 -0.22 -0.10
C ASN A 62 19.67 -1.41 0.46
N ASP A 63 19.89 -2.62 -0.03
CA ASP A 63 19.14 -3.83 0.35
C ASP A 63 17.62 -3.63 0.32
N ILE A 64 17.09 -3.19 -0.83
CA ILE A 64 15.68 -2.94 -1.05
C ILE A 64 15.09 -4.06 -1.90
N THR A 65 14.01 -4.66 -1.43
CA THR A 65 13.24 -5.67 -2.16
C THR A 65 12.32 -4.99 -3.19
N GLN A 66 12.44 -5.35 -4.46
CA GLN A 66 11.69 -4.74 -5.55
C GLN A 66 10.46 -5.57 -5.94
N THR A 67 9.33 -4.92 -6.21
CA THR A 67 8.18 -5.56 -6.84
C THR A 67 8.43 -5.78 -8.34
N VAL A 68 8.17 -7.00 -8.82
CA VAL A 68 8.14 -7.36 -10.25
C VAL A 68 6.68 -7.58 -10.66
N SER A 69 6.23 -6.81 -11.64
CA SER A 69 4.81 -6.74 -12.02
C SER A 69 4.48 -7.29 -13.41
N CYS A 70 5.49 -7.63 -14.20
CA CYS A 70 5.33 -8.27 -15.52
C CYS A 70 6.64 -8.87 -15.98
N GLU A 71 6.56 -9.74 -17.00
CA GLU A 71 7.70 -10.46 -17.57
C GLU A 71 8.78 -9.51 -18.11
N LYS A 72 8.39 -8.50 -18.86
CA LYS A 72 9.32 -7.49 -19.38
C LYS A 72 10.14 -6.83 -18.27
N LYS A 73 9.51 -6.49 -17.13
CA LYS A 73 10.22 -5.91 -15.98
C LYS A 73 11.14 -6.91 -15.30
N ALA A 74 10.74 -8.18 -15.23
CA ALA A 74 11.62 -9.23 -14.74
C ALA A 74 12.90 -9.32 -15.58
N GLU A 75 12.78 -9.35 -16.90
CA GLU A 75 13.91 -9.38 -17.81
C GLU A 75 14.80 -8.14 -17.72
N GLU A 76 14.20 -6.95 -17.64
CA GLU A 76 14.94 -5.69 -17.50
C GLU A 76 15.73 -5.65 -16.19
N TYR A 77 15.12 -6.07 -15.06
CA TYR A 77 15.79 -6.13 -13.76
C TYR A 77 16.87 -7.21 -13.73
N GLU A 78 16.60 -8.37 -14.31
CA GLU A 78 17.60 -9.43 -14.50
C GLU A 78 18.83 -8.91 -15.23
N ALA A 79 18.64 -8.28 -16.38
CA ALA A 79 19.74 -7.75 -17.18
C ALA A 79 20.56 -6.68 -16.43
N ALA A 80 19.90 -5.84 -15.63
CA ALA A 80 20.57 -4.83 -14.83
C ALA A 80 21.34 -5.45 -13.66
N ALA A 81 20.79 -6.42 -12.96
CA ALA A 81 21.43 -7.14 -11.87
C ALA A 81 22.63 -7.97 -12.36
N ALA A 82 22.49 -8.64 -13.51
CA ALA A 82 23.56 -9.40 -14.17
C ALA A 82 24.78 -8.53 -14.52
N LYS A 83 24.58 -7.30 -15.01
CA LYS A 83 25.67 -6.36 -15.29
C LYS A 83 26.53 -6.02 -14.06
N ILE A 84 25.92 -6.11 -12.87
CA ILE A 84 26.59 -5.82 -11.60
C ILE A 84 27.17 -7.11 -10.99
N GLY A 85 26.77 -8.28 -11.48
CA GLY A 85 27.14 -9.58 -10.91
C GLY A 85 26.54 -9.84 -9.54
N LYS A 86 25.37 -9.23 -9.22
CA LYS A 86 24.67 -9.38 -7.94
C LYS A 86 23.22 -9.78 -8.17
N LYS A 87 22.59 -10.36 -7.15
CA LYS A 87 21.17 -10.67 -7.19
C LYS A 87 20.34 -9.50 -6.66
N LEU A 88 19.20 -9.25 -7.27
CA LEU A 88 18.17 -8.34 -6.78
C LEU A 88 17.09 -9.16 -6.09
N ARG A 89 16.82 -8.88 -4.82
CA ARG A 89 15.69 -9.48 -4.10
C ARG A 89 14.38 -8.91 -4.62
N VAL A 90 13.42 -9.79 -4.91
CA VAL A 90 12.15 -9.37 -5.51
C VAL A 90 10.95 -10.12 -4.93
N HIS A 91 9.79 -9.43 -4.93
CA HIS A 91 8.48 -10.06 -4.78
C HIS A 91 7.71 -9.98 -6.10
N ILE A 92 7.15 -11.10 -6.53
CA ILE A 92 6.27 -11.17 -7.70
C ILE A 92 4.90 -10.61 -7.33
N LYS A 93 4.40 -9.67 -8.10
CA LYS A 93 3.04 -9.16 -7.94
C LYS A 93 2.10 -9.79 -8.94
N VAL A 94 1.01 -10.38 -8.43
CA VAL A 94 -0.06 -10.97 -9.22
C VAL A 94 -1.24 -10.01 -9.29
N ASP A 95 -1.81 -9.84 -10.47
CA ASP A 95 -3.09 -9.16 -10.66
C ASP A 95 -4.21 -10.21 -10.72
N THR A 96 -4.97 -10.26 -9.65
CA THR A 96 -6.14 -11.14 -9.48
C THR A 96 -7.46 -10.41 -9.68
N GLY A 97 -7.42 -9.16 -10.19
CA GLY A 97 -8.61 -8.35 -10.43
C GLY A 97 -8.56 -6.92 -9.84
N MET A 98 -7.42 -6.48 -9.27
CA MET A 98 -7.21 -5.08 -8.91
C MET A 98 -6.97 -4.20 -10.15
N SER A 99 -6.48 -4.78 -11.25
CA SER A 99 -6.25 -4.16 -12.57
C SER A 99 -5.37 -2.90 -12.53
N ARG A 100 -4.34 -2.92 -11.68
CA ARG A 100 -3.41 -1.79 -11.54
C ARG A 100 -1.97 -2.16 -11.88
N LEU A 101 -1.41 -3.16 -11.23
CA LEU A 101 -0.06 -3.70 -11.44
C LEU A 101 -0.08 -5.20 -11.12
N GLY A 102 0.72 -5.98 -11.84
CA GLY A 102 0.92 -7.41 -11.58
C GLY A 102 0.84 -8.24 -12.84
N PHE A 103 1.38 -9.45 -12.78
CA PHE A 103 1.17 -10.47 -13.80
C PHE A 103 -0.32 -10.77 -13.87
N ILE A 104 -0.92 -10.58 -15.03
CA ILE A 104 -2.36 -10.76 -15.22
C ILE A 104 -2.68 -12.25 -15.12
N CYS A 105 -3.38 -12.63 -14.04
CA CYS A 105 -3.83 -14.00 -13.81
C CYS A 105 -5.37 -14.08 -13.73
N ALA A 106 -6.07 -12.95 -13.70
CA ALA A 106 -7.53 -12.93 -13.76
C ALA A 106 -8.03 -13.63 -15.04
N PRO A 107 -9.15 -14.38 -14.98
CA PRO A 107 -9.67 -15.10 -16.15
C PRO A 107 -9.82 -14.20 -17.39
N PRO A 108 -9.44 -14.72 -18.59
CA PRO A 108 -9.04 -16.09 -18.90
C PRO A 108 -7.53 -16.36 -18.78
N HIS A 109 -6.74 -15.52 -18.10
CA HIS A 109 -5.27 -15.46 -18.19
C HIS A 109 -4.53 -16.27 -17.10
N LEU A 110 -5.20 -17.11 -16.33
CA LEU A 110 -4.55 -17.86 -15.24
C LEU A 110 -3.34 -18.67 -15.73
N GLU A 111 -3.47 -19.41 -16.81
CA GLU A 111 -2.38 -20.24 -17.33
C GLU A 111 -1.23 -19.40 -17.88
N SER A 112 -1.51 -18.49 -18.79
CA SER A 112 -0.49 -17.65 -19.41
C SER A 112 0.22 -16.74 -18.39
N GLY A 113 -0.52 -16.20 -17.42
CA GLY A 113 0.06 -15.39 -16.34
C GLY A 113 0.97 -16.20 -15.43
N THR A 114 0.53 -17.42 -15.05
CA THR A 114 1.34 -18.32 -14.21
C THR A 114 2.61 -18.78 -14.95
N ASP A 115 2.53 -19.08 -16.25
CA ASP A 115 3.70 -19.44 -17.05
C ASP A 115 4.70 -18.28 -17.16
N ALA A 116 4.23 -17.04 -17.28
CA ALA A 116 5.08 -15.85 -17.24
C ALA A 116 5.75 -15.67 -15.86
N ILE A 117 5.02 -15.92 -14.75
CA ILE A 117 5.59 -15.91 -13.40
C ILE A 117 6.69 -16.98 -13.27
N LEU A 118 6.46 -18.20 -13.76
CA LEU A 118 7.46 -19.26 -13.73
C LEU A 118 8.72 -18.90 -14.50
N ARG A 119 8.60 -18.24 -15.66
CA ARG A 119 9.77 -17.74 -16.39
C ARG A 119 10.52 -16.69 -15.58
N ALA A 120 9.83 -15.75 -14.97
CA ALA A 120 10.45 -14.74 -14.09
C ALA A 120 11.17 -15.37 -12.89
N CYS A 121 10.58 -16.39 -12.26
CA CYS A 121 11.17 -17.10 -11.13
C CYS A 121 12.47 -17.86 -11.46
N ARG A 122 12.71 -18.16 -12.73
CA ARG A 122 13.91 -18.88 -13.20
C ARG A 122 15.07 -17.98 -13.59
N LEU A 123 14.90 -16.66 -13.51
CA LEU A 123 15.95 -15.69 -13.86
C LEU A 123 17.05 -15.69 -12.80
N PRO A 124 18.32 -15.94 -13.17
CA PRO A 124 19.36 -16.29 -12.21
C PRO A 124 19.83 -15.14 -11.31
N HIS A 125 19.65 -13.88 -11.72
CA HIS A 125 20.02 -12.72 -10.91
C HIS A 125 18.82 -12.07 -10.20
N LEU A 126 17.63 -12.71 -10.24
CA LEU A 126 16.51 -12.37 -9.37
C LEU A 126 16.45 -13.36 -8.19
N ASP A 127 16.56 -12.85 -6.98
CA ASP A 127 16.25 -13.62 -5.76
C ASP A 127 14.76 -13.45 -5.44
N VAL A 128 13.95 -14.32 -6.00
CA VAL A 128 12.48 -14.27 -5.82
C VAL A 128 12.14 -14.77 -4.41
N GLU A 129 11.94 -13.85 -3.50
CA GLU A 129 11.63 -14.14 -2.10
C GLU A 129 10.14 -14.38 -1.88
N GLY A 130 9.29 -13.58 -2.50
CA GLY A 130 7.87 -13.63 -2.20
C GLY A 130 6.96 -13.42 -3.39
N ILE A 131 5.67 -13.65 -3.13
CA ILE A 131 4.58 -13.42 -4.07
C ILE A 131 3.41 -12.73 -3.38
N PHE A 132 2.75 -11.79 -4.06
CA PHE A 132 1.59 -11.11 -3.48
C PHE A 132 0.56 -10.65 -4.49
N THR A 133 -0.65 -10.47 -4.00
CA THR A 133 -1.71 -9.72 -4.68
C THR A 133 -2.23 -8.58 -3.83
N HIS A 134 -3.22 -7.84 -4.32
CA HIS A 134 -3.89 -6.77 -3.57
C HIS A 134 -5.39 -6.82 -3.83
N PHE A 135 -6.16 -6.84 -2.77
CA PHE A 135 -7.62 -6.87 -2.86
C PHE A 135 -8.17 -5.49 -3.25
N ALA A 136 -9.18 -5.50 -4.08
CA ALA A 136 -9.79 -4.29 -4.61
C ALA A 136 -10.83 -3.67 -3.67
N VAL A 137 -11.59 -4.51 -2.95
CA VAL A 137 -12.79 -4.12 -2.21
C VAL A 137 -12.93 -4.83 -0.85
N SER A 138 -11.82 -5.21 -0.23
CA SER A 138 -11.82 -5.94 1.06
C SER A 138 -12.27 -5.10 2.27
N ASP A 139 -12.41 -3.82 2.11
CA ASP A 139 -12.93 -2.85 3.09
C ASP A 139 -14.44 -2.64 2.97
N ASP A 140 -15.07 -3.11 1.89
CA ASP A 140 -16.52 -3.08 1.71
C ASP A 140 -17.16 -4.41 2.13
N ASN A 141 -18.11 -4.33 3.05
CA ASN A 141 -18.82 -5.47 3.64
C ASN A 141 -20.06 -5.92 2.88
N SER A 142 -20.34 -5.36 1.68
CA SER A 142 -21.44 -5.80 0.83
C SER A 142 -21.23 -7.27 0.38
N PRO A 143 -22.32 -8.03 0.14
CA PRO A 143 -22.21 -9.41 -0.35
C PRO A 143 -21.42 -9.55 -1.65
N GLU A 144 -21.56 -8.58 -2.55
CA GLU A 144 -20.84 -8.52 -3.83
C GLU A 144 -19.35 -8.35 -3.63
N SER A 145 -18.94 -7.42 -2.75
CA SER A 145 -17.53 -7.15 -2.46
C SER A 145 -16.86 -8.29 -1.71
N LYS A 146 -17.60 -8.97 -0.82
CA LYS A 146 -17.14 -10.21 -0.18
C LYS A 146 -16.89 -11.31 -1.20
N ALA A 147 -17.86 -11.57 -2.07
CA ALA A 147 -17.72 -12.57 -3.12
C ALA A 147 -16.55 -12.28 -4.06
N TYR A 148 -16.32 -11.00 -4.38
CA TYR A 148 -15.20 -10.57 -5.22
C TYR A 148 -13.84 -10.77 -4.50
N THR A 149 -13.73 -10.39 -3.25
CA THR A 149 -12.53 -10.59 -2.43
C THR A 149 -12.19 -12.08 -2.30
N ASP A 150 -13.19 -12.93 -2.04
CA ASP A 150 -13.04 -14.38 -1.99
C ASP A 150 -12.59 -14.97 -3.33
N ALA A 151 -13.11 -14.44 -4.44
CA ALA A 151 -12.69 -14.88 -5.77
C ALA A 151 -11.22 -14.49 -6.05
N GLN A 152 -10.80 -13.27 -5.67
CA GLN A 152 -9.41 -12.84 -5.78
C GLN A 152 -8.48 -13.73 -4.94
N PHE A 153 -8.89 -14.08 -3.73
CA PHE A 153 -8.10 -14.94 -2.84
C PHE A 153 -7.95 -16.35 -3.40
N ARG A 154 -9.06 -16.98 -3.81
CA ARG A 154 -9.03 -18.32 -4.45
C ARG A 154 -8.14 -18.34 -5.67
N LEU A 155 -8.21 -17.30 -6.49
CA LEU A 155 -7.38 -17.17 -7.68
C LEU A 155 -5.89 -17.03 -7.31
N PHE A 156 -5.58 -16.26 -6.28
CA PHE A 156 -4.21 -16.08 -5.79
C PHE A 156 -3.64 -17.41 -5.28
N CYS A 157 -4.41 -18.18 -4.51
CA CYS A 157 -4.01 -19.52 -4.08
C CYS A 157 -3.77 -20.45 -5.28
N ALA A 158 -4.65 -20.45 -6.28
CA ALA A 158 -4.47 -21.28 -7.48
C ALA A 158 -3.19 -20.92 -8.26
N VAL A 159 -2.81 -19.64 -8.30
CA VAL A 159 -1.52 -19.21 -8.88
C VAL A 159 -0.35 -19.78 -8.08
N ILE A 160 -0.39 -19.69 -6.76
CA ILE A 160 0.67 -20.22 -5.88
C ILE A 160 0.80 -21.73 -6.09
N ASP A 161 -0.31 -22.47 -5.97
CA ASP A 161 -0.34 -23.92 -6.11
C ASP A 161 0.26 -24.37 -7.45
N ARG A 162 -0.10 -23.67 -8.54
CA ARG A 162 0.43 -23.97 -9.88
C ARG A 162 1.93 -23.69 -10.00
N VAL A 163 2.42 -22.63 -9.40
CA VAL A 163 3.87 -22.32 -9.39
C VAL A 163 4.62 -23.35 -8.57
N GLU A 164 4.11 -23.70 -7.38
CA GLU A 164 4.73 -24.66 -6.48
C GLU A 164 4.71 -26.07 -7.06
N ALA A 165 3.65 -26.47 -7.77
CA ALA A 165 3.59 -27.75 -8.50
C ALA A 165 4.65 -27.83 -9.63
N ASN A 166 5.18 -26.71 -10.10
CA ASN A 166 6.28 -26.62 -11.07
C ASN A 166 7.67 -26.44 -10.42
N GLY A 167 7.77 -26.70 -9.11
CA GLY A 167 9.02 -26.81 -8.35
C GLY A 167 9.61 -25.50 -7.84
N PHE A 168 8.83 -24.41 -7.80
CA PHE A 168 9.29 -23.16 -7.23
C PHE A 168 8.46 -22.80 -5.99
N HIS A 169 9.11 -22.58 -4.84
CA HIS A 169 8.44 -22.24 -3.58
C HIS A 169 8.78 -20.83 -3.11
N PHE A 170 7.75 -20.08 -2.74
CA PHE A 170 7.91 -18.73 -2.19
C PHE A 170 8.13 -18.80 -0.67
N ARG A 171 9.10 -18.02 -0.17
CA ARG A 171 9.32 -17.86 1.27
C ARG A 171 8.22 -17.05 1.94
N ILE A 172 7.66 -16.06 1.23
CA ILE A 172 6.67 -15.12 1.76
C ILE A 172 5.51 -14.98 0.76
N ARG A 173 4.32 -15.38 1.19
CA ARG A 173 3.06 -15.21 0.42
C ARG A 173 2.20 -14.21 1.16
N HIS A 174 1.71 -13.18 0.49
CA HIS A 174 0.93 -12.15 1.17
C HIS A 174 -0.11 -11.47 0.28
N CYS A 175 -1.32 -11.25 0.83
CA CYS A 175 -2.41 -10.59 0.11
C CYS A 175 -3.21 -9.62 0.98
N ALA A 176 -3.30 -9.85 2.30
CA ALA A 176 -4.11 -9.05 3.19
C ALA A 176 -3.64 -7.59 3.29
N ASN A 177 -4.47 -6.66 2.82
CA ASN A 177 -4.38 -5.23 3.04
C ASN A 177 -5.18 -4.83 4.31
N THR A 178 -5.35 -3.55 4.59
CA THR A 178 -6.08 -3.05 5.76
C THR A 178 -7.45 -3.71 5.95
N GLY A 179 -8.31 -3.71 4.93
CA GLY A 179 -9.64 -4.30 5.02
C GLY A 179 -9.60 -5.81 5.24
N ALA A 180 -8.67 -6.51 4.57
CA ALA A 180 -8.51 -7.95 4.74
C ALA A 180 -7.94 -8.31 6.12
N VAL A 181 -7.04 -7.51 6.69
CA VAL A 181 -6.57 -7.71 8.07
C VAL A 181 -7.75 -7.60 9.07
N ALA A 182 -8.70 -6.72 8.81
CA ALA A 182 -9.84 -6.51 9.68
C ALA A 182 -10.92 -7.60 9.54
N ASN A 183 -11.13 -8.17 8.33
CA ASN A 183 -12.34 -8.90 7.99
C ASN A 183 -12.12 -10.32 7.45
N TYR A 184 -10.87 -10.70 7.02
CA TYR A 184 -10.57 -11.95 6.33
C TYR A 184 -9.32 -12.65 6.91
N PRO A 185 -9.39 -13.19 8.15
CA PRO A 185 -8.23 -13.85 8.81
C PRO A 185 -7.59 -14.97 7.98
N GLU A 186 -8.39 -15.67 7.16
CA GLU A 186 -7.94 -16.73 6.27
C GLU A 186 -6.97 -16.26 5.18
N THR A 187 -6.89 -14.94 4.93
CA THR A 187 -6.02 -14.33 3.93
C THR A 187 -4.65 -13.89 4.47
N TYR A 188 -4.35 -14.10 5.75
CA TYR A 188 -3.11 -13.61 6.36
C TYR A 188 -1.87 -14.23 5.76
N LEU A 189 -1.93 -15.53 5.43
CA LEU A 189 -0.81 -16.30 4.89
C LEU A 189 0.47 -16.09 5.73
N ASP A 190 1.60 -15.71 5.09
CA ASP A 190 2.87 -15.56 5.77
C ASP A 190 3.13 -14.11 6.25
N MET A 191 2.46 -13.11 5.66
CA MET A 191 2.63 -11.69 6.01
C MET A 191 1.37 -10.89 5.71
N VAL A 192 1.04 -9.93 6.57
CA VAL A 192 -0.05 -8.95 6.37
C VAL A 192 0.51 -7.55 6.11
N ARG A 193 -0.29 -6.70 5.46
CA ARG A 193 0.11 -5.32 5.13
C ARG A 193 -0.93 -4.32 5.66
N PRO A 194 -1.04 -4.13 6.97
CA PRO A 194 -1.92 -3.10 7.53
C PRO A 194 -1.38 -1.73 7.12
N GLY A 195 -2.20 -0.93 6.46
CA GLY A 195 -1.89 0.45 6.12
C GLY A 195 -2.62 1.40 7.07
N LEU A 196 -3.85 1.79 6.73
CA LEU A 196 -4.66 2.73 7.50
C LEU A 196 -4.89 2.30 8.96
N LEU A 197 -5.02 1.00 9.24
CA LEU A 197 -5.20 0.50 10.59
C LEU A 197 -4.06 0.86 11.54
N LEU A 198 -2.81 0.93 11.07
CA LEU A 198 -1.66 1.35 11.87
C LEU A 198 -1.83 2.77 12.44
N TYR A 199 -2.56 3.60 11.73
CA TYR A 199 -2.79 5.00 12.10
C TYR A 199 -4.14 5.23 12.78
N GLY A 200 -4.89 4.16 13.03
CA GLY A 200 -6.21 4.23 13.67
C GLY A 200 -7.32 4.71 12.74
N TYR A 201 -7.16 4.50 11.43
CA TYR A 201 -8.15 4.86 10.41
C TYR A 201 -8.66 3.63 9.66
N GLY A 202 -9.80 3.79 9.01
CA GLY A 202 -10.53 2.76 8.28
C GLY A 202 -11.88 2.48 8.95
N ASP A 203 -12.83 1.93 8.18
CA ASP A 203 -14.21 1.71 8.64
C ASP A 203 -14.29 0.77 9.86
N ASP A 204 -13.33 -0.14 9.97
CA ASP A 204 -13.23 -1.09 11.08
C ASP A 204 -12.47 -0.56 12.31
N ALA A 205 -11.85 0.61 12.24
CA ALA A 205 -10.98 1.10 13.31
C ALA A 205 -11.71 1.19 14.67
N ALA A 206 -12.94 1.70 14.70
CA ALA A 206 -13.75 1.79 15.91
C ALA A 206 -14.11 0.40 16.48
N ARG A 207 -14.47 -0.56 15.63
CA ARG A 207 -14.79 -1.95 15.99
C ARG A 207 -13.57 -2.65 16.59
N LEU A 208 -12.39 -2.35 16.11
CA LEU A 208 -11.12 -2.90 16.58
C LEU A 208 -10.54 -2.14 17.80
N GLY A 209 -11.23 -1.10 18.30
CA GLY A 209 -10.77 -0.30 19.43
C GLY A 209 -9.54 0.57 19.11
N LEU A 210 -9.26 0.84 17.83
CA LEU A 210 -8.14 1.66 17.41
C LEU A 210 -8.44 3.15 17.63
N ARG A 211 -7.38 3.92 17.83
CA ARG A 211 -7.47 5.38 18.01
C ARG A 211 -6.67 6.07 16.91
N PRO A 212 -7.20 7.16 16.31
CA PRO A 212 -6.42 7.98 15.39
C PRO A 212 -5.12 8.47 16.04
N VAL A 213 -4.00 8.28 15.32
CA VAL A 213 -2.67 8.72 15.77
C VAL A 213 -2.51 10.23 15.60
N MET A 214 -3.17 10.81 14.60
CA MET A 214 -3.13 12.24 14.30
C MET A 214 -4.48 12.91 14.57
N CYS A 215 -4.49 14.10 15.10
CA CYS A 215 -5.66 14.96 15.12
C CYS A 215 -5.26 16.41 14.80
N GLU A 216 -6.03 17.05 13.95
CA GLU A 216 -5.91 18.47 13.68
C GLU A 216 -6.66 19.27 14.73
N LYS A 217 -6.04 20.33 15.26
CA LYS A 217 -6.66 21.22 16.25
C LYS A 217 -6.52 22.65 15.77
N SER A 218 -7.59 23.43 15.96
CA SER A 218 -7.61 24.86 15.66
C SER A 218 -8.35 25.61 16.74
N VAL A 219 -8.27 26.95 16.70
CA VAL A 219 -8.98 27.84 17.61
C VAL A 219 -9.86 28.79 16.83
N ILE A 220 -11.02 29.17 17.39
CA ILE A 220 -11.82 30.23 16.79
C ILE A 220 -11.11 31.57 17.05
N ASN A 221 -10.65 32.23 16.00
CA ASN A 221 -9.95 33.51 16.11
C ASN A 221 -10.90 34.72 16.03
N THR A 222 -12.09 34.55 15.44
CA THR A 222 -13.08 35.64 15.30
C THR A 222 -14.48 35.06 15.38
N ILE A 223 -15.37 35.72 16.10
CA ILE A 223 -16.80 35.41 16.13
C ILE A 223 -17.56 36.63 15.62
N LYS A 224 -18.44 36.41 14.64
CA LYS A 224 -19.36 37.42 14.11
C LYS A 224 -20.80 36.95 14.25
N ILE A 225 -21.71 37.91 14.37
CA ILE A 225 -23.15 37.64 14.41
C ILE A 225 -23.74 38.21 13.13
N TYR A 226 -24.48 37.39 12.42
CA TYR A 226 -25.15 37.75 11.18
C TYR A 226 -26.67 37.65 11.34
N ASP A 227 -27.39 38.57 10.70
CA ASP A 227 -28.85 38.54 10.66
C ASP A 227 -29.35 37.53 9.63
N PRO A 228 -30.64 37.11 9.69
CA PRO A 228 -31.24 36.22 8.68
C PRO A 228 -31.05 36.76 7.27
N GLY A 229 -30.87 35.87 6.28
CA GLY A 229 -30.68 36.21 4.87
C GLY A 229 -29.25 36.59 4.52
N THR A 230 -28.26 36.40 5.43
CA THR A 230 -26.85 36.67 5.14
C THR A 230 -26.19 35.42 4.56
N PHE A 231 -25.55 35.57 3.41
CA PHE A 231 -24.75 34.50 2.80
C PHE A 231 -23.32 34.48 3.34
N ILE A 232 -22.81 33.27 3.60
CA ILE A 232 -21.49 33.08 4.19
C ILE A 232 -20.53 32.52 3.17
N SER A 233 -19.35 33.16 3.05
CA SER A 233 -18.16 32.70 2.30
C SER A 233 -18.40 32.47 0.79
N TYR A 234 -17.41 31.82 0.16
CA TYR A 234 -17.38 31.59 -1.28
C TYR A 234 -18.53 30.69 -1.76
N GLY A 235 -19.10 31.06 -2.89
CA GLY A 235 -20.20 30.32 -3.53
C GLY A 235 -21.56 30.52 -2.85
N ARG A 236 -21.62 31.28 -1.75
CA ARG A 236 -22.89 31.62 -1.05
C ARG A 236 -23.75 30.37 -0.74
N GLN A 237 -23.08 29.26 -0.38
CA GLN A 237 -23.78 27.97 -0.18
C GLN A 237 -24.55 27.87 1.13
N PHE A 238 -24.18 28.69 2.11
CA PHE A 238 -24.88 28.76 3.39
C PHE A 238 -25.51 30.15 3.57
N GLU A 239 -26.81 30.16 3.80
CA GLU A 239 -27.58 31.36 4.13
C GLU A 239 -28.10 31.22 5.57
N THR A 240 -27.96 32.30 6.35
CA THR A 240 -28.49 32.34 7.72
C THR A 240 -30.00 32.45 7.70
N THR A 241 -30.71 31.54 8.36
CA THR A 241 -32.19 31.57 8.50
C THR A 241 -32.66 32.27 9.77
N ALA A 242 -31.75 32.51 10.70
CA ALA A 242 -31.97 33.20 11.96
C ALA A 242 -30.72 34.02 12.31
N ARG A 243 -30.78 34.80 13.38
CA ARG A 243 -29.59 35.49 13.92
C ARG A 243 -28.56 34.45 14.35
N THR A 244 -27.47 34.32 13.58
CA THR A 244 -26.52 33.23 13.65
C THR A 244 -25.13 33.69 14.04
N ARG A 245 -24.48 32.99 14.98
CA ARG A 245 -23.06 33.19 15.32
C ARG A 245 -22.19 32.35 14.40
N ILE A 246 -21.26 33.00 13.69
CA ILE A 246 -20.28 32.36 12.82
C ILE A 246 -18.90 32.53 13.43
N GLY A 247 -18.22 31.41 13.67
CA GLY A 247 -16.82 31.37 14.09
C GLY A 247 -15.90 31.21 12.87
N VAL A 248 -14.80 31.95 12.85
CA VAL A 248 -13.75 31.86 11.83
C VAL A 248 -12.57 31.10 12.43
N LEU A 249 -12.15 30.04 11.75
CA LEU A 249 -10.96 29.24 12.06
C LEU A 249 -9.81 29.68 11.14
N PRO A 250 -8.58 29.81 11.64
CA PRO A 250 -7.41 30.14 10.81
C PRO A 250 -6.82 28.90 10.11
N ILE A 251 -7.67 28.12 9.47
CA ILE A 251 -7.30 26.98 8.64
C ILE A 251 -7.98 27.08 7.28
N GLY A 252 -7.36 26.55 6.25
CA GLY A 252 -7.92 26.58 4.88
C GLY A 252 -7.18 25.68 3.90
N TYR A 253 -7.28 26.01 2.65
CA TYR A 253 -6.75 25.19 1.54
C TYR A 253 -5.26 24.88 1.65
N ALA A 254 -4.46 25.86 2.12
CA ALA A 254 -3.03 25.71 2.29
C ALA A 254 -2.65 24.68 3.37
N ASP A 255 -3.58 24.39 4.27
CA ASP A 255 -3.42 23.41 5.35
C ASP A 255 -3.99 22.02 4.97
N GLY A 256 -4.39 21.82 3.71
CA GLY A 256 -5.01 20.59 3.23
C GLY A 256 -6.51 20.47 3.52
N PHE A 257 -7.16 21.53 4.02
CA PHE A 257 -8.59 21.54 4.32
C PHE A 257 -9.38 21.94 3.07
N PHE A 258 -9.80 20.95 2.30
CA PHE A 258 -10.54 21.17 1.06
C PHE A 258 -12.03 21.46 1.31
N ARG A 259 -12.61 22.25 0.41
CA ARG A 259 -14.06 22.46 0.39
C ARG A 259 -14.74 21.32 -0.34
N CYS A 260 -15.62 20.60 0.34
CA CYS A 260 -16.47 19.53 -0.21
C CYS A 260 -17.74 20.11 -0.83
#